data_fd88edd0f39251dfe944eeb4c6d29e36
#
_entry.id   fd88edd0f39251dfe944eeb4c6d29e36
#
_cell.length_a   1.000
_cell.length_b   1.000
_cell.length_c   1.000
_cell.angle_alpha   90.00
_cell.angle_beta   90.00
_cell.angle_gamma   90.00
#
_symmetry.space_group_name_H-M   'P 1'
#
loop_
_entity.id
_entity.type
_entity.pdbx_description
1 polymer ?
#
loop_
_entity_poly.entity_id
_entity_poly.type
_entity_poly.pdbx_seq_one_letter_code
_entity_poly.pdbx_strand_id
1 'polypeptide(L)'
;EPTDVIDMKIDKVVQLIRGKKGSDVKLTIIPTGTDERKVITITRDVVKLEDQLAKAYIIERKRDGKTEKLGVINLPGFYSKCTDHCQTLIERLKKEGVNGIVLDLRHNGGGILQEAVKLTGLFIEEGPVVQVRDYRGRRRVMSDTNSRITYSGPLIVAVSHMSASASEIVAAALQDHGRAIVVGGKTTHGKGTVQQILPLNRAFIANLDKDSGQLKFTISKFYRINGATTQRDGVKPDIALPSVLDYLGMSEAELP
;
A
#
# COMPACT_ATOMS: atom_id res chain seq x y z
N GLU A 1 13.52 18.31 -33.20
CA GLU A 1 14.73 18.77 -32.50
C GLU A 1 14.80 18.11 -31.10
N PRO A 2 16.00 17.79 -30.59
CA PRO A 2 16.15 17.29 -29.22
C PRO A 2 15.81 18.39 -28.21
N THR A 3 15.08 18.02 -27.16
CA THR A 3 14.74 18.91 -26.05
C THR A 3 15.74 18.69 -24.92
N ASP A 4 16.42 19.77 -24.48
CA ASP A 4 17.27 19.71 -23.30
C ASP A 4 16.40 19.63 -22.06
N VAL A 5 16.70 18.64 -21.19
CA VAL A 5 15.94 18.35 -19.97
C VAL A 5 16.76 18.62 -18.70
N ILE A 6 17.98 19.14 -18.82
CA ILE A 6 18.82 19.54 -17.67
C ILE A 6 18.04 20.61 -16.89
N ASP A 7 18.04 20.48 -15.56
CA ASP A 7 17.33 21.34 -14.60
C ASP A 7 15.79 21.38 -14.75
N MET A 8 15.22 20.54 -15.60
CA MET A 8 13.77 20.43 -15.75
C MET A 8 13.18 19.62 -14.59
N LYS A 9 12.00 20.04 -14.08
CA LYS A 9 11.27 19.23 -13.08
C LYS A 9 10.99 17.83 -13.64
N ILE A 10 11.23 16.79 -12.84
CA ILE A 10 11.09 15.39 -13.26
C ILE A 10 9.73 15.08 -13.89
N ASP A 11 8.64 15.68 -13.39
CA ASP A 11 7.30 15.47 -13.94
C ASP A 11 7.18 15.95 -15.40
N LYS A 12 7.84 17.06 -15.75
CA LYS A 12 7.89 17.56 -17.13
C LYS A 12 8.70 16.62 -18.01
N VAL A 13 9.84 16.13 -17.52
CA VAL A 13 10.67 15.15 -18.25
C VAL A 13 9.87 13.88 -18.52
N VAL A 14 9.15 13.38 -17.50
CA VAL A 14 8.29 12.20 -17.63
C VAL A 14 7.20 12.39 -18.68
N GLN A 15 6.59 13.58 -18.77
CA GLN A 15 5.58 13.90 -19.79
C GLN A 15 6.17 13.84 -21.22
N LEU A 16 7.42 14.29 -21.41
CA LEU A 16 8.13 14.20 -22.70
C LEU A 16 8.47 12.75 -23.09
N ILE A 17 8.81 11.92 -22.09
CA ILE A 17 9.14 10.50 -22.30
C ILE A 17 7.88 9.68 -22.61
N ARG A 18 6.76 9.95 -21.93
CA ARG A 18 5.49 9.27 -22.18
C ARG A 18 4.95 9.53 -23.57
N GLY A 19 4.21 8.58 -24.12
CA GLY A 19 3.56 8.72 -25.42
C GLY A 19 2.78 7.47 -25.81
N LYS A 20 2.32 7.44 -27.06
CA LYS A 20 1.52 6.32 -27.59
C LYS A 20 2.32 5.03 -27.60
N LYS A 21 1.72 3.90 -27.15
CA LYS A 21 2.29 2.56 -27.28
C LYS A 21 2.74 2.30 -28.73
N GLY A 22 3.94 1.74 -28.90
CA GLY A 22 4.55 1.44 -30.18
C GLY A 22 5.27 2.63 -30.85
N SER A 23 5.25 3.83 -30.25
CA SER A 23 6.07 4.96 -30.72
C SER A 23 7.43 4.98 -30.03
N ASP A 24 8.45 5.49 -30.74
CA ASP A 24 9.82 5.58 -30.20
C ASP A 24 10.06 6.90 -29.47
N VAL A 25 10.91 6.84 -28.45
CA VAL A 25 11.56 8.00 -27.83
C VAL A 25 13.07 7.78 -27.83
N LYS A 26 13.82 8.82 -28.20
CA LYS A 26 15.29 8.82 -28.15
C LYS A 26 15.73 9.62 -26.93
N LEU A 27 16.49 8.98 -26.06
CA LEU A 27 17.05 9.59 -24.85
C LEU A 27 18.55 9.69 -25.00
N THR A 28 19.10 10.89 -24.85
CA THR A 28 20.53 11.08 -24.68
C THR A 28 20.84 11.08 -23.19
N ILE A 29 21.59 10.11 -22.74
CA ILE A 29 21.98 9.94 -21.33
C ILE A 29 23.49 10.05 -21.16
N ILE A 30 23.91 10.47 -19.97
CA ILE A 30 25.29 10.40 -19.51
C ILE A 30 25.35 9.35 -18.41
N PRO A 31 25.94 8.16 -18.65
CA PRO A 31 26.03 7.12 -17.63
C PRO A 31 26.87 7.59 -16.43
N THR A 32 26.52 7.14 -15.22
CA THR A 32 27.27 7.46 -14.01
C THR A 32 28.74 7.03 -14.15
N GLY A 33 29.66 7.95 -13.87
CA GLY A 33 31.11 7.71 -13.92
C GLY A 33 31.74 7.90 -15.31
N THR A 34 31.00 8.45 -16.28
CA THR A 34 31.54 8.84 -17.59
C THR A 34 31.00 10.19 -18.02
N ASP A 35 31.72 10.89 -18.91
CA ASP A 35 31.23 12.11 -19.56
C ASP A 35 30.71 11.81 -20.99
N GLU A 36 30.70 10.56 -21.38
CA GLU A 36 30.27 10.15 -22.72
C GLU A 36 28.74 10.17 -22.82
N ARG A 37 28.24 10.82 -23.86
CA ARG A 37 26.81 10.84 -24.20
C ARG A 37 26.42 9.57 -24.95
N LYS A 38 25.42 8.86 -24.47
CA LYS A 38 24.88 7.66 -25.15
C LYS A 38 23.43 7.91 -25.55
N VAL A 39 23.12 7.67 -26.81
CA VAL A 39 21.74 7.75 -27.32
C VAL A 39 21.08 6.37 -27.20
N ILE A 40 19.97 6.29 -26.52
CA ILE A 40 19.16 5.09 -26.37
C ILE A 40 17.80 5.33 -27.02
N THR A 41 17.39 4.44 -27.91
CA THR A 41 16.03 4.45 -28.47
C THR A 41 15.19 3.45 -27.70
N ILE A 42 14.04 3.89 -27.19
CA ILE A 42 13.08 3.07 -26.45
C ILE A 42 11.74 3.09 -27.19
N THR A 43 11.25 1.94 -27.59
CA THR A 43 9.88 1.80 -28.11
C THR A 43 8.92 1.77 -26.92
N ARG A 44 7.99 2.73 -26.87
CA ARG A 44 7.03 2.85 -25.76
C ARG A 44 6.08 1.66 -25.73
N ASP A 45 5.95 1.07 -24.57
CA ASP A 45 4.97 0.01 -24.31
C ASP A 45 4.27 0.26 -22.96
N VAL A 46 3.27 -0.56 -22.67
CA VAL A 46 2.64 -0.58 -21.35
C VAL A 46 3.63 -1.17 -20.35
N VAL A 47 4.12 -0.34 -19.44
CA VAL A 47 5.00 -0.79 -18.36
C VAL A 47 4.18 -1.61 -17.39
N LYS A 48 4.41 -2.91 -17.34
CA LYS A 48 3.89 -3.77 -16.28
C LYS A 48 4.75 -3.51 -15.03
N LEU A 49 4.19 -2.82 -14.06
CA LEU A 49 4.88 -2.51 -12.80
C LEU A 49 4.91 -3.77 -11.90
N GLU A 50 5.54 -4.85 -12.35
CA GLU A 50 5.66 -6.10 -11.58
C GLU A 50 6.33 -5.89 -10.21
N ASP A 51 7.16 -4.86 -10.10
CA ASP A 51 7.80 -4.48 -8.83
C ASP A 51 6.82 -3.85 -7.83
N GLN A 52 5.65 -3.40 -8.28
CA GLN A 52 4.59 -2.86 -7.43
C GLN A 52 3.54 -3.92 -7.02
N LEU A 53 3.72 -5.17 -7.45
CA LEU A 53 2.84 -6.25 -7.04
C LEU A 53 3.31 -6.86 -5.71
N ALA A 54 2.37 -7.49 -5.00
CA ALA A 54 2.70 -8.28 -3.81
C ALA A 54 3.67 -9.42 -4.19
N LYS A 55 4.71 -9.59 -3.36
CA LYS A 55 5.72 -10.65 -3.51
C LYS A 55 5.82 -11.45 -2.23
N ALA A 56 6.17 -12.73 -2.34
CA ALA A 56 6.41 -13.56 -1.17
C ALA A 56 7.76 -14.27 -1.27
N TYR A 57 8.37 -14.49 -0.11
CA TYR A 57 9.57 -15.29 0.05
C TYR A 57 9.53 -16.03 1.38
N ILE A 58 10.41 -17.03 1.55
CA ILE A 58 10.52 -17.84 2.76
C ILE A 58 11.86 -17.55 3.42
N ILE A 59 11.80 -17.33 4.73
CA ILE A 59 12.99 -17.26 5.60
C ILE A 59 13.06 -18.58 6.35
N GLU A 60 14.18 -19.28 6.21
CA GLU A 60 14.46 -20.50 6.97
C GLU A 60 15.40 -20.19 8.14
N ARG A 61 15.04 -20.70 9.33
CA ARG A 61 15.85 -20.60 10.53
C ARG A 61 15.97 -21.98 11.17
N LYS A 62 17.18 -22.35 11.55
CA LYS A 62 17.42 -23.54 12.38
C LYS A 62 17.31 -23.17 13.85
N ARG A 63 16.43 -23.84 14.58
CA ARG A 63 16.26 -23.71 16.03
C ARG A 63 16.08 -25.08 16.63
N ASP A 64 16.88 -25.40 17.64
CA ASP A 64 16.81 -26.69 18.39
C ASP A 64 16.82 -27.91 17.45
N GLY A 65 17.64 -27.88 16.40
CA GLY A 65 17.77 -28.96 15.40
C GLY A 65 16.60 -29.07 14.42
N LYS A 66 15.57 -28.20 14.51
CA LYS A 66 14.44 -28.13 13.58
C LYS A 66 14.59 -26.94 12.66
N THR A 67 14.18 -27.11 11.41
CA THR A 67 14.07 -25.99 10.46
C THR A 67 12.68 -25.36 10.58
N GLU A 68 12.63 -24.10 10.99
CA GLU A 68 11.43 -23.28 10.98
C GLU A 68 11.39 -22.46 9.69
N LYS A 69 10.23 -22.42 9.03
CA LYS A 69 9.99 -21.66 7.81
C LYS A 69 9.01 -20.52 8.08
N LEU A 70 9.39 -19.30 7.82
CA LEU A 70 8.51 -18.14 7.90
C LEU A 70 8.24 -17.61 6.50
N GLY A 71 6.97 -17.57 6.12
CA GLY A 71 6.54 -16.93 4.89
C GLY A 71 6.44 -15.43 5.09
N VAL A 72 7.04 -14.62 4.21
CA VAL A 72 6.90 -13.17 4.22
C VAL A 72 6.18 -12.74 2.97
N ILE A 73 5.08 -11.98 3.12
CA ILE A 73 4.35 -11.36 2.02
C ILE A 73 4.60 -9.86 2.10
N ASN A 74 5.37 -9.33 1.16
CA ASN A 74 5.57 -7.90 0.99
C ASN A 74 4.44 -7.35 0.11
N LEU A 75 3.59 -6.49 0.67
CA LEU A 75 2.52 -5.79 -0.03
C LEU A 75 2.87 -4.32 -0.14
N PRO A 76 3.29 -3.81 -1.30
CA PRO A 76 3.76 -2.43 -1.45
C PRO A 76 2.63 -1.39 -1.50
N GLY A 77 1.39 -1.81 -1.75
CA GLY A 77 0.21 -0.94 -1.79
C GLY A 77 -1.08 -1.72 -1.99
N PHE A 78 -2.21 -1.10 -1.70
CA PHE A 78 -3.54 -1.67 -1.94
C PHE A 78 -4.03 -1.30 -3.34
N TYR A 79 -3.53 -1.99 -4.35
CA TYR A 79 -3.95 -1.88 -5.75
C TYR A 79 -5.11 -2.83 -6.07
N SER A 80 -5.76 -2.65 -7.23
CA SER A 80 -6.88 -3.50 -7.66
C SER A 80 -6.47 -4.96 -7.76
N LYS A 81 -7.23 -5.87 -7.11
CA LYS A 81 -6.96 -7.31 -7.01
C LYS A 81 -5.72 -7.68 -6.20
N CYS A 82 -5.20 -6.80 -5.35
CA CYS A 82 -4.09 -7.17 -4.47
C CYS A 82 -4.47 -8.28 -3.48
N THR A 83 -5.74 -8.38 -3.11
CA THR A 83 -6.27 -9.47 -2.27
C THR A 83 -6.15 -10.82 -2.97
N ASP A 84 -6.52 -10.91 -4.25
CA ASP A 84 -6.41 -12.17 -5.03
C ASP A 84 -4.94 -12.60 -5.17
N HIS A 85 -4.03 -11.63 -5.37
CA HIS A 85 -2.59 -11.90 -5.39
C HIS A 85 -2.10 -12.42 -4.05
N CYS A 86 -2.47 -11.76 -2.94
CA CYS A 86 -2.08 -12.20 -1.60
C CYS A 86 -2.65 -13.59 -1.28
N GLN A 87 -3.90 -13.88 -1.67
CA GLN A 87 -4.49 -15.20 -1.51
C GLN A 87 -3.66 -16.27 -2.22
N THR A 88 -3.29 -16.03 -3.48
CA THR A 88 -2.43 -16.94 -4.24
C THR A 88 -1.08 -17.17 -3.57
N LEU A 89 -0.46 -16.11 -3.04
CA LEU A 89 0.80 -16.19 -2.32
C LEU A 89 0.67 -16.98 -1.01
N ILE A 90 -0.41 -16.75 -0.25
CA ILE A 90 -0.72 -17.51 0.98
C ILE A 90 -0.86 -18.99 0.67
N GLU A 91 -1.60 -19.35 -0.38
CA GLU A 91 -1.80 -20.74 -0.76
C GLU A 91 -0.48 -21.43 -1.17
N ARG A 92 0.42 -20.70 -1.83
CA ARG A 92 1.78 -21.20 -2.13
C ARG A 92 2.59 -21.40 -0.86
N LEU A 93 2.62 -20.42 0.05
CA LEU A 93 3.32 -20.54 1.33
C LEU A 93 2.80 -21.70 2.18
N LYS A 94 1.49 -21.95 2.18
CA LYS A 94 0.89 -23.12 2.86
C LYS A 94 1.39 -24.43 2.27
N LYS A 95 1.53 -24.54 0.95
CA LYS A 95 2.08 -25.74 0.28
C LYS A 95 3.55 -25.99 0.64
N GLU A 96 4.32 -24.90 0.86
CA GLU A 96 5.72 -24.97 1.32
C GLU A 96 5.85 -25.31 2.81
N GLY A 97 4.74 -25.42 3.54
CA GLY A 97 4.71 -25.81 4.95
C GLY A 97 5.28 -24.76 5.90
N VAL A 98 4.99 -23.48 5.66
CA VAL A 98 5.45 -22.40 6.55
C VAL A 98 4.80 -22.50 7.93
N ASN A 99 5.56 -22.22 8.98
CA ASN A 99 5.11 -22.24 10.38
C ASN A 99 4.35 -20.97 10.78
N GLY A 100 4.53 -19.88 10.03
CA GLY A 100 3.88 -18.59 10.25
C GLY A 100 4.01 -17.69 9.04
N ILE A 101 3.18 -16.64 8.99
CA ILE A 101 3.22 -15.62 7.94
C ILE A 101 3.47 -14.25 8.55
N VAL A 102 4.33 -13.47 7.90
CA VAL A 102 4.53 -12.04 8.13
C VAL A 102 3.92 -11.29 6.94
N LEU A 103 2.89 -10.48 7.20
CA LEU A 103 2.37 -9.52 6.24
C LEU A 103 3.14 -8.21 6.42
N ASP A 104 4.02 -7.90 5.47
CA ASP A 104 4.88 -6.72 5.53
C ASP A 104 4.21 -5.53 4.84
N LEU A 105 3.77 -4.58 5.67
CA LEU A 105 3.17 -3.31 5.28
C LEU A 105 4.08 -2.10 5.58
N ARG A 106 5.35 -2.31 5.95
CA ARG A 106 6.25 -1.25 6.42
C ARG A 106 6.46 -0.11 5.42
N HIS A 107 6.34 -0.38 4.13
CA HIS A 107 6.47 0.62 3.05
C HIS A 107 5.17 0.84 2.28
N ASN A 108 4.01 0.51 2.87
CA ASN A 108 2.72 0.57 2.22
C ASN A 108 1.94 1.81 2.67
N GLY A 109 1.89 2.84 1.82
CA GLY A 109 1.15 4.09 2.06
C GLY A 109 -0.38 3.98 1.94
N GLY A 110 -0.94 2.77 1.77
CA GLY A 110 -2.37 2.55 1.64
C GLY A 110 -2.82 2.25 0.20
N GLY A 111 -4.02 2.67 -0.13
CA GLY A 111 -4.64 2.46 -1.46
C GLY A 111 -6.13 2.20 -1.38
N ILE A 112 -6.62 1.18 -2.08
CA ILE A 112 -8.04 0.90 -2.25
C ILE A 112 -8.65 0.33 -0.96
N LEU A 113 -9.61 1.06 -0.37
CA LEU A 113 -10.28 0.71 0.89
C LEU A 113 -10.96 -0.67 0.81
N GLN A 114 -11.63 -0.99 -0.29
CA GLN A 114 -12.30 -2.28 -0.48
C GLN A 114 -11.31 -3.46 -0.48
N GLU A 115 -10.11 -3.25 -0.99
CA GLU A 115 -9.06 -4.27 -0.95
C GLU A 115 -8.56 -4.50 0.49
N ALA A 116 -8.49 -3.46 1.31
CA ALA A 116 -8.15 -3.62 2.72
C ALA A 116 -9.18 -4.48 3.47
N VAL A 117 -10.47 -4.25 3.21
CA VAL A 117 -11.55 -5.05 3.80
C VAL A 117 -11.44 -6.52 3.38
N LYS A 118 -11.30 -6.77 2.08
CA LYS A 118 -11.16 -8.13 1.53
C LYS A 118 -9.89 -8.84 2.02
N LEU A 119 -8.77 -8.11 2.09
CA LEU A 119 -7.50 -8.68 2.55
C LEU A 119 -7.60 -9.12 4.02
N THR A 120 -8.24 -8.33 4.87
CA THR A 120 -8.51 -8.70 6.26
C THR A 120 -9.31 -9.99 6.33
N GLY A 121 -10.32 -10.17 5.46
CA GLY A 121 -11.14 -11.37 5.35
C GLY A 121 -10.37 -12.64 4.97
N LEU A 122 -9.15 -12.56 4.43
CA LEU A 122 -8.33 -13.76 4.22
C LEU A 122 -7.88 -14.41 5.54
N PHE A 123 -7.97 -13.68 6.66
CA PHE A 123 -7.45 -14.08 7.96
C PHE A 123 -8.51 -14.19 9.07
N ILE A 124 -9.70 -13.66 8.88
CA ILE A 124 -10.83 -13.75 9.84
C ILE A 124 -11.97 -14.55 9.22
N GLU A 125 -12.89 -15.09 10.04
CA GLU A 125 -14.08 -15.78 9.52
C GLU A 125 -15.04 -14.78 8.88
N GLU A 126 -15.50 -13.83 9.68
CA GLU A 126 -16.36 -12.74 9.25
C GLU A 126 -16.31 -11.62 10.31
N GLY A 127 -16.81 -10.46 9.98
CA GLY A 127 -16.97 -9.41 10.97
C GLY A 127 -16.56 -8.03 10.48
N PRO A 128 -16.68 -7.03 11.35
CA PRO A 128 -16.38 -5.65 11.03
C PRO A 128 -14.87 -5.48 10.81
N VAL A 129 -14.50 -4.68 9.82
CA VAL A 129 -13.10 -4.34 9.51
C VAL A 129 -12.83 -2.86 9.79
N VAL A 130 -13.74 -1.98 9.38
CA VAL A 130 -13.58 -0.54 9.54
C VAL A 130 -14.94 0.16 9.58
N GLN A 131 -15.02 1.24 10.33
CA GLN A 131 -16.16 2.13 10.33
C GLN A 131 -15.83 3.40 9.53
N VAL A 132 -16.73 3.83 8.65
CA VAL A 132 -16.56 5.04 7.84
C VAL A 132 -17.68 6.01 8.19
N ARG A 133 -17.35 7.28 8.44
CA ARG A 133 -18.30 8.34 8.73
C ARG A 133 -18.17 9.47 7.71
N ASP A 134 -19.26 9.76 7.00
CA ASP A 134 -19.29 10.84 6.01
C ASP A 134 -19.49 12.23 6.66
N TYR A 135 -19.44 13.27 5.84
CA TYR A 135 -19.62 14.66 6.27
C TYR A 135 -21.01 14.96 6.85
N ARG A 136 -22.01 14.13 6.54
CA ARG A 136 -23.37 14.22 7.11
C ARG A 136 -23.51 13.47 8.44
N GLY A 137 -22.41 12.90 8.96
CA GLY A 137 -22.42 12.12 10.17
C GLY A 137 -22.92 10.68 10.03
N ARG A 138 -23.29 10.23 8.82
CA ARG A 138 -23.76 8.86 8.58
C ARG A 138 -22.61 7.89 8.73
N ARG A 139 -22.81 6.88 9.57
CA ARG A 139 -21.85 5.81 9.84
C ARG A 139 -22.19 4.58 9.02
N ARG A 140 -21.18 4.03 8.38
CA ARG A 140 -21.24 2.74 7.69
C ARG A 140 -20.14 1.84 8.23
N VAL A 141 -20.48 0.63 8.64
CA VAL A 141 -19.53 -0.43 8.97
C VAL A 141 -19.25 -1.21 7.69
N MET A 142 -17.97 -1.39 7.38
CA MET A 142 -17.52 -2.25 6.31
C MET A 142 -16.98 -3.52 6.94
N SER A 143 -17.55 -4.66 6.55
CA SER A 143 -17.29 -5.96 7.13
C SER A 143 -16.84 -6.94 6.06
N ASP A 144 -16.05 -7.93 6.44
CA ASP A 144 -15.98 -9.16 5.71
C ASP A 144 -17.24 -10.00 5.99
N THR A 145 -17.81 -10.54 4.92
CA THR A 145 -19.02 -11.38 4.96
C THR A 145 -18.76 -12.80 4.50
N ASN A 146 -17.51 -13.14 4.25
CA ASN A 146 -17.08 -14.45 3.79
C ASN A 146 -16.49 -15.25 4.95
N SER A 147 -17.18 -16.27 5.41
CA SER A 147 -16.73 -17.13 6.52
C SER A 147 -15.51 -18.00 6.21
N ARG A 148 -15.00 -17.98 4.96
CA ARG A 148 -13.86 -18.78 4.55
C ARG A 148 -12.54 -18.12 4.89
N ILE A 149 -11.85 -18.61 5.92
CA ILE A 149 -10.48 -18.21 6.24
C ILE A 149 -9.50 -18.85 5.24
N THR A 150 -8.65 -18.03 4.61
CA THR A 150 -7.56 -18.54 3.76
C THR A 150 -6.38 -19.03 4.58
N TYR A 151 -6.08 -18.33 5.69
CA TYR A 151 -4.97 -18.69 6.59
C TYR A 151 -5.33 -18.45 8.06
N SER A 152 -5.31 -19.51 8.86
CA SER A 152 -5.61 -19.50 10.31
C SER A 152 -4.37 -19.67 11.21
N GLY A 153 -3.18 -19.90 10.62
CA GLY A 153 -1.93 -20.08 11.36
C GLY A 153 -1.38 -18.78 11.97
N PRO A 154 -0.21 -18.82 12.63
CA PRO A 154 0.42 -17.65 13.25
C PRO A 154 0.65 -16.53 12.25
N LEU A 155 0.22 -15.30 12.60
CA LEU A 155 0.29 -14.13 11.74
C LEU A 155 0.91 -12.94 12.46
N ILE A 156 1.88 -12.31 11.82
CA ILE A 156 2.45 -11.02 12.20
C ILE A 156 2.12 -10.00 11.11
N VAL A 157 1.75 -8.78 11.52
CA VAL A 157 1.67 -7.63 10.62
C VAL A 157 2.82 -6.68 10.96
N ALA A 158 3.75 -6.54 10.02
CA ALA A 158 4.87 -5.62 10.17
C ALA A 158 4.49 -4.22 9.65
N VAL A 159 4.67 -3.19 10.48
CA VAL A 159 4.29 -1.81 10.18
C VAL A 159 5.43 -0.82 10.46
N SER A 160 5.33 0.38 9.91
CA SER A 160 6.21 1.51 10.20
C SER A 160 5.46 2.84 10.08
N HIS A 161 6.12 3.97 10.31
CA HIS A 161 5.57 5.31 10.05
C HIS A 161 5.13 5.53 8.58
N MET A 162 5.61 4.71 7.65
CA MET A 162 5.17 4.77 6.24
C MET A 162 3.89 3.96 5.99
N SER A 163 3.46 3.13 6.95
CA SER A 163 2.20 2.41 6.86
C SER A 163 1.03 3.37 7.10
N ALA A 164 0.25 3.67 6.06
CA ALA A 164 -0.79 4.68 6.12
C ALA A 164 -2.15 4.17 5.57
N SER A 165 -3.25 4.79 6.04
CA SER A 165 -4.59 4.62 5.44
C SER A 165 -5.05 3.15 5.41
N ALA A 166 -5.17 2.51 4.23
CA ALA A 166 -5.58 1.10 4.08
C ALA A 166 -4.70 0.13 4.87
N SER A 167 -3.39 0.41 4.99
CA SER A 167 -2.46 -0.38 5.83
C SER A 167 -2.83 -0.30 7.30
N GLU A 168 -3.23 0.90 7.77
CA GLU A 168 -3.66 1.10 9.14
C GLU A 168 -4.98 0.41 9.42
N ILE A 169 -5.88 0.37 8.44
CA ILE A 169 -7.16 -0.36 8.55
C ILE A 169 -6.91 -1.85 8.74
N VAL A 170 -6.06 -2.47 7.92
CA VAL A 170 -5.75 -3.91 8.02
C VAL A 170 -5.04 -4.23 9.33
N ALA A 171 -4.01 -3.45 9.69
CA ALA A 171 -3.25 -3.67 10.93
C ALA A 171 -4.16 -3.52 12.16
N ALA A 172 -4.99 -2.44 12.22
CA ALA A 172 -5.93 -2.21 13.30
C ALA A 172 -6.99 -3.31 13.40
N ALA A 173 -7.60 -3.70 12.28
CA ALA A 173 -8.63 -4.72 12.28
C ALA A 173 -8.10 -6.08 12.75
N LEU A 174 -6.94 -6.52 12.24
CA LEU A 174 -6.33 -7.79 12.65
C LEU A 174 -5.87 -7.76 14.13
N GLN A 175 -5.43 -6.60 14.62
CA GLN A 175 -5.12 -6.38 16.03
C GLN A 175 -6.39 -6.43 16.89
N ASP A 176 -7.44 -5.70 16.53
CA ASP A 176 -8.71 -5.62 17.27
C ASP A 176 -9.42 -6.98 17.33
N HIS A 177 -9.31 -7.80 16.30
CA HIS A 177 -9.78 -9.18 16.30
C HIS A 177 -8.89 -10.15 17.09
N GLY A 178 -7.75 -9.71 17.61
CA GLY A 178 -6.76 -10.60 18.25
C GLY A 178 -6.17 -11.63 17.28
N ARG A 179 -6.26 -11.36 15.97
CA ARG A 179 -5.89 -12.32 14.92
C ARG A 179 -4.39 -12.28 14.60
N ALA A 180 -3.76 -11.14 14.73
CA ALA A 180 -2.36 -10.95 14.45
C ALA A 180 -1.66 -10.16 15.55
N ILE A 181 -0.35 -10.37 15.69
CA ILE A 181 0.53 -9.50 16.45
C ILE A 181 1.06 -8.42 15.51
N VAL A 182 0.82 -7.15 15.84
CA VAL A 182 1.36 -6.01 15.09
C VAL A 182 2.75 -5.67 15.62
N VAL A 183 3.74 -5.63 14.73
CA VAL A 183 5.15 -5.39 15.08
C VAL A 183 5.70 -4.25 14.24
N GLY A 184 6.42 -3.31 14.83
CA GLY A 184 7.00 -2.21 14.04
C GLY A 184 7.60 -1.10 14.86
N GLY A 185 7.71 0.10 14.27
CA GLY A 185 8.18 1.31 14.94
C GLY A 185 7.19 1.80 15.99
N LYS A 186 7.37 3.03 16.50
CA LYS A 186 6.57 3.60 17.57
C LYS A 186 5.07 3.63 17.26
N THR A 187 4.71 3.95 16.00
CA THR A 187 3.33 3.99 15.50
C THR A 187 3.32 3.92 13.97
N THR A 188 2.15 3.75 13.36
CA THR A 188 1.94 3.97 11.93
C THR A 188 1.79 5.46 11.62
N HIS A 189 1.50 5.82 10.36
CA HIS A 189 1.46 7.22 9.91
C HIS A 189 0.42 8.09 10.63
N GLY A 190 -0.75 7.55 10.94
CA GLY A 190 -1.83 8.29 11.61
C GLY A 190 -2.85 8.92 10.67
N LYS A 191 -3.03 8.41 9.45
CA LYS A 191 -4.04 8.91 8.51
C LYS A 191 -5.39 8.25 8.76
N GLY A 192 -6.37 9.01 9.26
CA GLY A 192 -7.74 8.57 9.53
C GLY A 192 -8.79 9.05 8.52
N THR A 193 -8.39 9.45 7.30
CA THR A 193 -9.29 10.04 6.30
C THR A 193 -9.36 9.22 5.01
N VAL A 194 -10.54 9.21 4.38
CA VAL A 194 -10.78 8.64 3.06
C VAL A 194 -10.83 9.78 2.04
N GLN A 195 -10.02 9.68 1.00
CA GLN A 195 -9.95 10.66 -0.08
C GLN A 195 -10.54 10.08 -1.36
N GLN A 196 -11.13 10.96 -2.16
CA GLN A 196 -11.62 10.66 -3.51
C GLN A 196 -10.90 11.52 -4.53
N ILE A 197 -10.62 10.93 -5.69
CA ILE A 197 -10.12 11.64 -6.87
C ILE A 197 -11.27 11.78 -7.83
N LEU A 198 -11.58 13.01 -8.21
CA LEU A 198 -12.64 13.35 -9.14
C LEU A 198 -12.02 14.01 -10.40
N PRO A 199 -12.07 13.36 -11.57
CA PRO A 199 -11.65 13.98 -12.82
C PRO A 199 -12.59 15.13 -13.16
N LEU A 200 -12.06 16.34 -13.36
CA LEU A 200 -12.86 17.54 -13.57
C LEU A 200 -13.62 17.54 -14.90
N ASN A 201 -13.10 16.85 -15.91
CA ASN A 201 -13.76 16.67 -17.20
C ASN A 201 -15.08 15.84 -17.14
N ARG A 202 -15.30 15.08 -16.04
CA ARG A 202 -16.52 14.29 -15.81
C ARG A 202 -17.52 14.96 -14.86
N ALA A 203 -17.07 15.94 -14.07
CA ALA A 203 -17.83 16.40 -12.90
C ALA A 203 -18.73 17.59 -13.16
N PHE A 204 -18.37 18.50 -14.04
CA PHE A 204 -19.01 19.81 -14.06
C PHE A 204 -19.43 20.35 -15.43
N ILE A 205 -18.79 20.00 -16.54
CA ILE A 205 -19.11 20.57 -17.86
C ILE A 205 -18.73 19.57 -18.97
N ALA A 206 -19.67 19.25 -19.84
CA ALA A 206 -19.49 18.32 -20.97
C ALA A 206 -18.46 18.79 -22.03
N ASN A 207 -17.90 20.00 -21.92
CA ASN A 207 -17.03 20.66 -22.90
C ASN A 207 -15.66 21.07 -22.35
N LEU A 208 -15.22 20.54 -21.17
CA LEU A 208 -13.85 20.75 -20.72
C LEU A 208 -12.90 19.84 -21.50
N ASP A 209 -11.77 20.40 -21.93
CA ASP A 209 -10.70 19.67 -22.60
C ASP A 209 -10.29 18.43 -21.79
N LYS A 210 -9.81 17.39 -22.50
CA LYS A 210 -9.43 16.09 -21.92
C LYS A 210 -8.45 16.19 -20.75
N ASP A 211 -7.80 17.30 -20.54
CA ASP A 211 -6.73 17.54 -19.55
C ASP A 211 -7.10 18.58 -18.46
N SER A 212 -8.36 18.69 -18.12
CA SER A 212 -8.83 19.63 -17.08
C SER A 212 -8.34 19.35 -15.66
N GLY A 213 -7.54 18.28 -15.48
CA GLY A 213 -6.99 17.88 -14.19
C GLY A 213 -7.95 17.07 -13.32
N GLN A 214 -7.54 16.89 -12.07
CA GLN A 214 -8.25 16.07 -11.09
C GLN A 214 -8.31 16.80 -9.75
N LEU A 215 -9.45 16.72 -9.07
CA LEU A 215 -9.62 17.20 -7.70
C LEU A 215 -9.50 16.02 -6.75
N LYS A 216 -8.55 16.10 -5.80
CA LYS A 216 -8.41 15.15 -4.70
C LYS A 216 -8.89 15.81 -3.41
N PHE A 217 -9.89 15.24 -2.78
CA PHE A 217 -10.49 15.78 -1.56
C PHE A 217 -10.94 14.71 -0.58
N THR A 218 -11.01 15.08 0.69
CA THR A 218 -11.48 14.20 1.76
C THR A 218 -13.00 14.12 1.75
N ILE A 219 -13.53 12.89 1.73
CA ILE A 219 -14.98 12.61 1.72
C ILE A 219 -15.50 12.02 3.02
N SER A 220 -14.64 11.37 3.80
CA SER A 220 -15.03 10.66 5.03
C SER A 220 -13.86 10.53 5.99
N LYS A 221 -14.17 10.24 7.24
CA LYS A 221 -13.22 9.76 8.25
C LYS A 221 -13.45 8.27 8.47
N PHE A 222 -12.40 7.53 8.80
CA PHE A 222 -12.56 6.14 9.21
C PHE A 222 -12.11 5.93 10.66
N TYR A 223 -12.62 4.87 11.26
CA TYR A 223 -12.42 4.51 12.64
C TYR A 223 -12.20 2.99 12.74
N ARG A 224 -11.51 2.58 13.78
CA ARG A 224 -11.35 1.19 14.17
C ARG A 224 -12.72 0.58 14.52
N ILE A 225 -12.79 -0.74 14.61
CA ILE A 225 -14.02 -1.45 14.96
C ILE A 225 -14.51 -1.12 16.39
N ASN A 226 -13.58 -0.80 17.28
CA ASN A 226 -13.87 -0.35 18.65
C ASN A 226 -14.27 1.14 18.75
N GLY A 227 -14.28 1.88 17.63
CA GLY A 227 -14.63 3.30 17.56
C GLY A 227 -13.45 4.27 17.73
N ALA A 228 -12.26 3.80 18.06
CA ALA A 228 -11.07 4.64 18.13
C ALA A 228 -10.67 5.16 16.74
N THR A 229 -9.99 6.30 16.68
CA THR A 229 -9.46 6.87 15.45
C THR A 229 -8.00 6.48 15.25
N THR A 230 -7.58 6.39 13.99
CA THR A 230 -6.15 6.34 13.63
C THR A 230 -5.61 7.74 13.30
N GLN A 231 -6.49 8.75 13.17
CA GLN A 231 -6.07 10.11 12.82
C GLN A 231 -5.13 10.66 13.88
N ARG A 232 -3.90 11.01 13.50
CA ARG A 232 -2.76 11.46 14.30
C ARG A 232 -2.17 10.38 15.22
N ASP A 233 -2.97 9.47 15.77
CA ASP A 233 -2.52 8.46 16.74
C ASP A 233 -1.86 7.26 16.05
N GLY A 234 -2.25 6.95 14.83
CA GLY A 234 -1.83 5.74 14.12
C GLY A 234 -2.32 4.45 14.78
N VAL A 235 -1.73 3.34 14.37
CA VAL A 235 -1.85 2.04 15.02
C VAL A 235 -0.59 1.82 15.84
N LYS A 236 -0.74 1.64 17.15
CA LYS A 236 0.37 1.32 18.04
C LYS A 236 0.64 -0.18 17.94
N PRO A 237 1.87 -0.59 17.59
CA PRO A 237 2.25 -2.00 17.56
C PRO A 237 2.15 -2.65 18.93
N ASP A 238 1.86 -3.96 18.96
CA ASP A 238 1.92 -4.77 20.18
C ASP A 238 3.36 -4.98 20.64
N ILE A 239 4.29 -5.04 19.66
CA ILE A 239 5.74 -5.10 19.89
C ILE A 239 6.40 -3.94 19.14
N ALA A 240 6.89 -2.97 19.89
CA ALA A 240 7.64 -1.85 19.32
C ALA A 240 9.11 -2.23 19.12
N LEU A 241 9.62 -2.00 17.91
CA LEU A 241 11.02 -2.16 17.56
C LEU A 241 11.63 -0.78 17.24
N PRO A 242 12.85 -0.49 17.70
CA PRO A 242 13.52 0.77 17.37
C PRO A 242 13.62 0.94 15.84
N SER A 243 13.28 2.12 15.35
CA SER A 243 13.34 2.46 13.93
C SER A 243 13.97 3.85 13.74
N VAL A 244 14.82 3.98 12.72
CA VAL A 244 15.33 5.29 12.30
C VAL A 244 14.20 6.23 11.88
N LEU A 245 13.11 5.68 11.35
CA LEU A 245 11.94 6.46 10.94
C LEU A 245 11.23 7.14 12.11
N ASP A 246 11.42 6.66 13.35
CA ASP A 246 10.84 7.25 14.56
C ASP A 246 11.40 8.67 14.86
N TYR A 247 12.53 9.04 14.23
CA TYR A 247 13.21 10.32 14.40
C TYR A 247 13.04 11.27 13.21
N LEU A 248 12.34 10.86 12.15
CA LEU A 248 12.25 11.64 10.90
C LEU A 248 11.00 12.54 10.80
N GLY A 249 10.16 12.60 11.84
CA GLY A 249 8.98 13.48 11.84
C GLY A 249 8.01 13.19 10.70
N MET A 250 7.75 11.91 10.39
CA MET A 250 6.97 11.49 9.21
C MET A 250 5.51 11.14 9.52
N SER A 251 5.06 11.32 10.77
CA SER A 251 3.68 10.98 11.16
C SER A 251 2.72 12.15 10.94
N GLU A 252 1.43 11.85 10.75
CA GLU A 252 0.35 12.85 10.64
C GLU A 252 0.27 13.73 11.91
N ALA A 253 0.72 13.23 13.06
CA ALA A 253 0.74 13.96 14.33
C ALA A 253 1.75 15.12 14.33
N GLU A 254 2.76 15.06 13.48
CA GLU A 254 3.86 16.02 13.38
C GLU A 254 3.64 17.03 12.27
N LEU A 255 2.59 16.87 11.47
CA LEU A 255 2.16 17.87 10.49
C LEU A 255 1.52 19.06 11.20
N PRO A 256 1.76 20.30 10.70
CA PRO A 256 1.21 21.54 11.26
C PRO A 256 -0.32 21.62 11.20
#